data_b4876fd94960079e6c6d9c6af3902322
#
_entry.id   b4876fd94960079e6c6d9c6af3902322
#
_cell.length_a   1.000
_cell.length_b   1.000
_cell.length_c   1.000
_cell.angle_alpha   90.00
_cell.angle_beta   90.00
_cell.angle_gamma   90.00
#
_symmetry.space_group_name_H-M   'P 1'
#
loop_
_entity.id
_entity.type
_entity.pdbx_description
1 polymer ?
#
loop_
_entity_poly.entity_id
_entity_poly.type
_entity_poly.pdbx_seq_one_letter_code
_entity_poly.pdbx_strand_id
1 'polypeptide(L)'
;RARELFRSTMWVLATNSLARGITDCSIAVGAATALGFGAYRVTVGEMGLTTLIIILMMGVEIFRPLRDLRTVLHQGMVGLSAAQGVYRILDAEPVVRDEHSGKVPSRLDPAIAFESVSFRYPGHRRTVHDHLDFKIMPGERVGIVGSSGCGKSSIVRLLLRFYDPIAGGVRLGGHDLRDLSLEEIRKEVSVVHQDTFLFHGTVAENIRMGRPNASESEIANAARFANIHDFVAALPDGYDTIIGEKGIKLSGGQRQRVAIARALLRDSPILVLDEALSAVDAENEAVIQQALDRLMKDRTTLVLAHRLSSVINCDRILVLDQGRVVESGTHASLMTQEGIYASLMSEQVREADSAVLAVRDDPLPMNSGTTEDALATVLQTPTEGIVKAEGLNWQQVIAVLMQHILPWKGRLTLTFTFGVLRMLAFIGVGVFGALIVLALRNGTDFAPYLVALAVTAPLSGILHWFESWIAHDMAFRLLAEMRVNVFRKLDQLAPAYLVRRRTGDLMGIATQDVELVEYFFAHTVAPAFVSVLVPTAVVVVLATISPWMAL
;
A
#
# COMPACT_ATOMS: atom_id res chain seq x y z
N ARG A 1 5.54 21.84 -12.27
CA ARG A 1 5.89 20.76 -11.32
C ARG A 1 7.36 20.33 -11.46
N ALA A 2 7.87 19.89 -12.65
CA ALA A 2 9.27 19.47 -12.83
C ALA A 2 10.28 20.61 -12.52
N ARG A 3 9.99 21.86 -12.95
CA ARG A 3 10.82 23.04 -12.64
C ARG A 3 10.78 23.42 -11.15
N GLU A 4 9.67 23.26 -10.49
CA GLU A 4 9.52 23.51 -9.04
C GLU A 4 10.31 22.47 -8.25
N LEU A 5 10.19 21.19 -8.62
CA LEU A 5 10.98 20.11 -8.03
C LEU A 5 12.48 20.36 -8.20
N PHE A 6 12.91 20.72 -9.41
CA PHE A 6 14.31 21.05 -9.67
C PHE A 6 14.80 22.21 -8.80
N ARG A 7 14.02 23.32 -8.70
CA ARG A 7 14.36 24.44 -7.82
C ARG A 7 14.48 24.04 -6.36
N SER A 8 13.51 23.26 -5.86
CA SER A 8 13.52 22.78 -4.47
C SER A 8 14.73 21.89 -4.21
N THR A 9 15.04 20.98 -5.12
CA THR A 9 16.22 20.09 -5.01
C THR A 9 17.52 20.87 -5.04
N MET A 10 17.66 21.85 -5.95
CA MET A 10 18.85 22.70 -6.03
C MET A 10 19.00 23.58 -4.78
N TRP A 11 17.92 24.06 -4.21
CA TRP A 11 17.95 24.82 -2.96
C TRP A 11 18.42 23.97 -1.77
N VAL A 12 17.91 22.74 -1.65
CA VAL A 12 18.35 21.77 -0.64
C VAL A 12 19.83 21.43 -0.80
N LEU A 13 20.27 21.19 -2.03
CA LEU A 13 21.68 20.90 -2.33
C LEU A 13 22.60 22.09 -1.99
N ALA A 14 22.21 23.31 -2.36
CA ALA A 14 22.96 24.52 -2.05
C ALA A 14 23.08 24.75 -0.53
N THR A 15 21.95 24.62 0.20
CA THR A 15 21.93 24.77 1.66
C THR A 15 22.78 23.70 2.35
N ASN A 16 22.72 22.46 1.87
CA ASN A 16 23.55 21.36 2.36
C ASN A 16 25.04 21.58 2.11
N SER A 17 25.41 22.11 0.94
CA SER A 17 26.80 22.40 0.60
C SER A 17 27.36 23.57 1.43
N LEU A 18 26.54 24.61 1.64
CA LEU A 18 26.90 25.73 2.50
C LEU A 18 27.11 25.29 3.95
N ALA A 19 26.19 24.50 4.50
CA ALA A 19 26.29 23.96 5.85
C ALA A 19 27.57 23.11 6.04
N ARG A 20 27.94 22.30 5.00
CA ARG A 20 29.22 21.56 5.01
C ARG A 20 30.40 22.52 5.07
N GLY A 21 30.44 23.52 4.21
CA GLY A 21 31.54 24.50 4.20
C GLY A 21 31.70 25.23 5.53
N ILE A 22 30.59 25.64 6.17
CA ILE A 22 30.61 26.28 7.49
C ILE A 22 31.17 25.30 8.56
N THR A 23 30.72 24.06 8.56
CA THR A 23 31.20 23.05 9.52
C THR A 23 32.68 22.78 9.36
N ASP A 24 33.15 22.56 8.12
CA ASP A 24 34.56 22.28 7.84
C ASP A 24 35.46 23.48 8.19
N CYS A 25 34.99 24.71 7.91
CA CYS A 25 35.69 25.94 8.32
C CYS A 25 35.75 26.06 9.84
N SER A 26 34.67 25.80 10.56
CA SER A 26 34.64 25.84 12.03
C SER A 26 35.60 24.84 12.66
N ILE A 27 35.66 23.62 12.11
CA ILE A 27 36.61 22.57 12.52
C ILE A 27 38.07 23.03 12.30
N ALA A 28 38.36 23.59 11.12
CA ALA A 28 39.70 24.08 10.82
C ALA A 28 40.13 25.24 11.74
N VAL A 29 39.24 26.18 11.99
CA VAL A 29 39.48 27.30 12.93
C VAL A 29 39.68 26.77 14.35
N GLY A 30 38.84 25.85 14.82
CA GLY A 30 38.99 25.26 16.16
C GLY A 30 40.32 24.53 16.32
N ALA A 31 40.69 23.69 15.34
CA ALA A 31 41.97 22.98 15.37
C ALA A 31 43.19 23.93 15.33
N ALA A 32 43.14 24.97 14.49
CA ALA A 32 44.19 25.98 14.40
C ALA A 32 44.32 26.78 15.71
N THR A 33 43.22 27.15 16.34
CA THR A 33 43.18 27.85 17.62
C THR A 33 43.74 26.97 18.73
N ALA A 34 43.32 25.71 18.80
CA ALA A 34 43.84 24.75 19.79
C ALA A 34 45.35 24.53 19.65
N LEU A 35 45.84 24.41 18.41
CA LEU A 35 47.27 24.31 18.13
C LEU A 35 48.03 25.58 18.50
N GLY A 36 47.57 26.77 18.06
CA GLY A 36 48.23 28.05 18.33
C GLY A 36 48.26 28.39 19.79
N PHE A 37 47.13 28.29 20.49
CA PHE A 37 47.04 28.55 21.92
C PHE A 37 47.82 27.51 22.75
N GLY A 38 47.72 26.24 22.37
CA GLY A 38 48.47 25.17 23.05
C GLY A 38 49.98 25.32 22.84
N ALA A 39 50.47 25.69 21.65
CA ALA A 39 51.88 25.98 21.37
C ALA A 39 52.36 27.16 22.22
N TYR A 40 51.61 28.22 22.34
CA TYR A 40 51.89 29.35 23.22
C TYR A 40 52.06 28.90 24.68
N ARG A 41 51.16 28.08 25.21
CA ARG A 41 51.23 27.56 26.58
C ARG A 41 52.44 26.65 26.82
N VAL A 42 52.87 25.90 25.80
CA VAL A 42 54.11 25.10 25.84
C VAL A 42 55.34 26.00 25.91
N THR A 43 55.38 27.10 25.16
CA THR A 43 56.52 28.04 25.17
C THR A 43 56.64 28.82 26.48
N VAL A 44 55.51 29.11 27.12
CA VAL A 44 55.46 29.76 28.45
C VAL A 44 55.72 28.79 29.61
N GLY A 45 55.83 27.49 29.35
CA GLY A 45 56.10 26.46 30.36
C GLY A 45 54.89 26.01 31.17
N GLU A 46 53.66 26.45 30.81
CA GLU A 46 52.42 26.10 31.50
C GLU A 46 51.84 24.75 31.06
N MET A 47 52.35 24.18 29.95
CA MET A 47 51.91 22.91 29.41
C MET A 47 53.06 22.09 28.87
N GLY A 48 53.06 20.80 29.08
CA GLY A 48 54.02 19.87 28.44
C GLY A 48 53.65 19.60 26.99
N LEU A 49 54.64 19.42 26.13
CA LEU A 49 54.43 19.07 24.72
C LEU A 49 53.59 17.77 24.57
N THR A 50 53.79 16.80 25.47
CA THR A 50 52.99 15.57 25.55
C THR A 50 51.51 15.86 25.70
N THR A 51 51.19 16.72 26.63
CA THR A 51 49.78 17.14 26.92
C THR A 51 49.17 17.81 25.70
N LEU A 52 49.92 18.67 25.01
CA LEU A 52 49.47 19.32 23.78
C LEU A 52 49.15 18.30 22.67
N ILE A 53 50.01 17.31 22.43
CA ILE A 53 49.81 16.29 21.40
C ILE A 53 48.56 15.45 21.72
N ILE A 54 48.39 15.03 23.00
CA ILE A 54 47.22 14.28 23.42
C ILE A 54 45.93 15.10 23.19
N ILE A 55 45.91 16.38 23.58
CA ILE A 55 44.77 17.27 23.41
C ILE A 55 44.42 17.41 21.91
N LEU A 56 45.40 17.60 21.05
CA LEU A 56 45.16 17.72 19.59
C LEU A 56 44.61 16.41 19.00
N MET A 57 45.12 15.25 19.41
CA MET A 57 44.61 13.95 18.96
C MET A 57 43.17 13.71 19.46
N MET A 58 42.86 14.04 20.71
CA MET A 58 41.49 13.96 21.21
C MET A 58 40.56 14.98 20.55
N GLY A 59 41.05 16.20 20.28
CA GLY A 59 40.29 17.26 19.68
C GLY A 59 39.78 16.90 18.27
N VAL A 60 40.56 16.17 17.49
CA VAL A 60 40.11 15.68 16.17
C VAL A 60 38.91 14.78 16.29
N GLU A 61 38.83 13.96 17.32
CA GLU A 61 37.74 13.01 17.53
C GLU A 61 36.43 13.68 18.01
N ILE A 62 36.47 14.89 18.58
CA ILE A 62 35.28 15.70 18.89
C ILE A 62 34.53 16.09 17.61
N PHE A 63 35.27 16.47 16.60
CA PHE A 63 34.69 17.01 15.37
C PHE A 63 34.14 15.94 14.43
N ARG A 64 34.59 14.71 14.51
CA ARG A 64 34.16 13.59 13.66
C ARG A 64 32.66 13.31 13.81
N PRO A 65 32.11 13.05 15.00
CA PRO A 65 30.68 12.85 15.19
C PRO A 65 29.83 14.05 14.78
N LEU A 66 30.33 15.27 14.98
CA LEU A 66 29.64 16.50 14.56
C LEU A 66 29.57 16.62 13.02
N ARG A 67 30.62 16.19 12.30
CA ARG A 67 30.60 16.12 10.84
C ARG A 67 29.59 15.09 10.34
N ASP A 68 29.50 13.95 11.00
CA ASP A 68 28.59 12.86 10.64
C ASP A 68 27.14 13.18 11.00
N LEU A 69 26.90 14.00 12.01
CA LEU A 69 25.55 14.37 12.50
C LEU A 69 24.62 14.87 11.39
N ARG A 70 25.14 15.58 10.41
CA ARG A 70 24.34 16.06 9.27
C ARG A 70 23.84 14.90 8.40
N THR A 71 24.70 13.91 8.13
CA THR A 71 24.30 12.70 7.39
C THR A 71 23.26 11.92 8.16
N VAL A 72 23.47 11.78 9.47
CA VAL A 72 22.53 11.16 10.41
C VAL A 72 21.17 11.86 10.39
N LEU A 73 21.15 13.18 10.47
CA LEU A 73 19.92 13.98 10.40
C LEU A 73 19.21 13.82 9.05
N HIS A 74 19.95 13.83 7.94
CA HIS A 74 19.37 13.64 6.61
C HIS A 74 18.75 12.25 6.46
N GLN A 75 19.45 11.20 6.85
CA GLN A 75 18.94 9.84 6.85
C GLN A 75 17.72 9.68 7.76
N GLY A 76 17.77 10.31 8.95
CA GLY A 76 16.63 10.35 9.86
C GLY A 76 15.40 11.01 9.26
N MET A 77 15.57 12.14 8.55
CA MET A 77 14.45 12.82 7.87
C MET A 77 13.86 11.98 6.73
N VAL A 78 14.68 11.26 5.97
CA VAL A 78 14.21 10.35 4.92
C VAL A 78 13.36 9.23 5.54
N GLY A 79 13.89 8.53 6.56
CA GLY A 79 13.18 7.48 7.25
C GLY A 79 11.90 7.96 7.93
N LEU A 80 11.91 9.16 8.50
CA LEU A 80 10.76 9.77 9.15
C LEU A 80 9.65 10.14 8.14
N SER A 81 10.03 10.67 6.98
CA SER A 81 9.09 10.98 5.90
C SER A 81 8.42 9.71 5.36
N ALA A 82 9.19 8.63 5.18
CA ALA A 82 8.69 7.33 4.77
C ALA A 82 7.73 6.74 5.83
N ALA A 83 8.12 6.82 7.11
CA ALA A 83 7.28 6.38 8.22
C ALA A 83 5.92 7.10 8.26
N GLN A 84 5.86 8.39 7.95
CA GLN A 84 4.59 9.11 7.84
C GLN A 84 3.66 8.49 6.79
N GLY A 85 4.20 8.03 5.65
CA GLY A 85 3.45 7.31 4.62
C GLY A 85 2.87 6.00 5.15
N VAL A 86 3.70 5.21 5.85
CA VAL A 86 3.32 3.92 6.45
C VAL A 86 2.25 4.10 7.52
N TYR A 87 2.43 5.03 8.45
CA TYR A 87 1.45 5.26 9.54
C TYR A 87 0.14 5.82 9.03
N ARG A 88 0.12 6.57 7.93
CA ARG A 88 -1.14 6.99 7.29
C ARG A 88 -2.01 5.80 6.89
N ILE A 89 -1.40 4.67 6.51
CA ILE A 89 -2.16 3.43 6.24
C ILE A 89 -2.53 2.76 7.56
N LEU A 90 -1.60 2.63 8.50
CA LEU A 90 -1.82 1.92 9.76
C LEU A 90 -2.90 2.59 10.63
N ASP A 91 -2.96 3.91 10.62
CA ASP A 91 -3.93 4.70 11.40
C ASP A 91 -5.25 4.94 10.64
N ALA A 92 -5.32 4.57 9.34
CA ALA A 92 -6.54 4.73 8.57
C ALA A 92 -7.68 3.89 9.17
N GLU A 93 -8.86 4.50 9.29
CA GLU A 93 -10.04 3.78 9.74
C GLU A 93 -10.75 3.11 8.55
N PRO A 94 -11.21 1.85 8.70
CA PRO A 94 -12.03 1.20 7.69
C PRO A 94 -13.36 1.94 7.55
N VAL A 95 -13.83 2.07 6.31
CA VAL A 95 -15.12 2.73 6.00
C VAL A 95 -16.29 1.97 6.62
N VAL A 96 -16.18 0.65 6.70
CA VAL A 96 -17.11 -0.26 7.32
C VAL A 96 -16.38 -1.07 8.37
N ARG A 97 -16.89 -1.09 9.60
CA ARG A 97 -16.34 -1.89 10.70
C ARG A 97 -17.08 -3.22 10.78
N ASP A 98 -16.32 -4.30 10.88
CA ASP A 98 -16.86 -5.64 11.09
C ASP A 98 -16.99 -5.93 12.60
N GLU A 99 -17.91 -5.19 13.25
CA GLU A 99 -18.17 -5.28 14.69
C GLU A 99 -19.37 -6.20 14.95
N HIS A 100 -19.28 -7.46 14.48
CA HIS A 100 -20.39 -8.38 14.64
C HIS A 100 -20.40 -9.03 16.03
N SER A 101 -21.53 -9.01 16.73
CA SER A 101 -21.71 -9.60 18.07
C SER A 101 -22.91 -10.56 18.20
N GLY A 102 -23.60 -10.89 17.10
CA GLY A 102 -24.80 -11.72 17.11
C GLY A 102 -24.60 -13.15 16.60
N LYS A 103 -25.43 -14.09 17.06
CA LYS A 103 -25.55 -15.42 16.44
C LYS A 103 -26.45 -15.32 15.22
N VAL A 104 -25.89 -15.54 14.03
CA VAL A 104 -26.65 -15.60 12.78
C VAL A 104 -27.08 -17.04 12.51
N PRO A 105 -28.25 -17.25 11.87
CA PRO A 105 -28.66 -18.56 11.41
C PRO A 105 -27.60 -19.18 10.47
N SER A 106 -27.38 -20.48 10.57
CA SER A 106 -26.40 -21.20 9.76
C SER A 106 -26.68 -21.15 8.26
N ARG A 107 -27.88 -20.74 7.85
CA ARG A 107 -28.30 -20.53 6.47
C ARG A 107 -29.25 -19.35 6.40
N LEU A 108 -28.91 -18.35 5.59
CA LEU A 108 -29.77 -17.20 5.32
C LEU A 108 -30.73 -17.52 4.16
N ASP A 109 -31.96 -17.00 4.23
CA ASP A 109 -32.85 -16.99 3.08
C ASP A 109 -32.24 -16.06 2.00
N PRO A 110 -32.09 -16.48 0.73
CA PRO A 110 -31.48 -15.66 -0.31
C PRO A 110 -32.39 -14.52 -0.83
N ALA A 111 -33.20 -13.93 0.04
CA ALA A 111 -34.01 -12.75 -0.22
C ALA A 111 -33.19 -11.48 0.01
N ILE A 112 -33.29 -10.50 -0.90
CA ILE A 112 -32.61 -9.20 -0.80
C ILE A 112 -33.66 -8.11 -0.67
N ALA A 113 -33.45 -7.15 0.25
CA ALA A 113 -34.31 -5.97 0.36
C ALA A 113 -33.46 -4.70 0.53
N PHE A 114 -33.78 -3.68 -0.25
CA PHE A 114 -33.32 -2.32 -0.05
C PHE A 114 -34.53 -1.54 0.50
N GLU A 115 -34.42 -1.03 1.71
CA GLU A 115 -35.51 -0.36 2.41
C GLU A 115 -35.17 1.12 2.60
N SER A 116 -35.76 2.00 1.77
CA SER A 116 -35.56 3.45 1.78
C SER A 116 -34.10 3.90 1.85
N VAL A 117 -33.26 3.24 1.08
CA VAL A 117 -31.81 3.42 1.11
C VAL A 117 -31.42 4.76 0.51
N SER A 118 -30.76 5.62 1.30
CA SER A 118 -30.10 6.82 0.82
C SER A 118 -28.58 6.68 0.95
N PHE A 119 -27.87 6.93 -0.14
CA PHE A 119 -26.44 6.70 -0.20
C PHE A 119 -25.67 7.80 -0.95
N ARG A 120 -24.52 8.13 -0.41
CA ARG A 120 -23.51 9.04 -0.98
C ARG A 120 -22.11 8.54 -0.66
N TYR A 121 -21.22 8.55 -1.64
CA TYR A 121 -19.82 8.18 -1.38
C TYR A 121 -19.15 9.16 -0.42
N PRO A 122 -18.32 8.70 0.51
CA PRO A 122 -17.55 9.56 1.39
C PRO A 122 -16.74 10.59 0.59
N GLY A 123 -16.78 11.86 1.00
CA GLY A 123 -16.08 12.96 0.33
C GLY A 123 -16.78 13.53 -0.92
N HIS A 124 -17.88 12.94 -1.39
CA HIS A 124 -18.67 13.48 -2.52
C HIS A 124 -19.89 14.25 -2.02
N ARG A 125 -20.30 15.31 -2.77
CA ARG A 125 -21.50 16.10 -2.44
C ARG A 125 -22.77 15.50 -3.04
N ARG A 126 -22.67 14.75 -4.16
CA ARG A 126 -23.80 14.20 -4.89
C ARG A 126 -24.34 12.93 -4.22
N THR A 127 -25.62 12.88 -3.92
CA THR A 127 -26.35 11.67 -3.53
C THR A 127 -26.46 10.75 -4.73
N VAL A 128 -26.15 9.46 -4.54
CA VAL A 128 -26.21 8.43 -5.60
C VAL A 128 -27.58 7.74 -5.55
N HIS A 129 -28.04 7.38 -4.36
CA HIS A 129 -29.37 6.83 -4.13
C HIS A 129 -30.12 7.69 -3.13
N ASP A 130 -31.38 7.92 -3.42
CA ASP A 130 -32.27 8.71 -2.59
C ASP A 130 -33.60 7.96 -2.42
N HIS A 131 -33.81 7.38 -1.21
CA HIS A 131 -34.96 6.53 -0.88
C HIS A 131 -35.12 5.35 -1.88
N LEU A 132 -34.03 4.67 -2.22
CA LEU A 132 -34.07 3.48 -3.06
C LEU A 132 -34.79 2.36 -2.33
N ASP A 133 -35.86 1.83 -2.94
CA ASP A 133 -36.71 0.80 -2.34
C ASP A 133 -37.03 -0.29 -3.37
N PHE A 134 -36.67 -1.53 -3.06
CA PHE A 134 -37.06 -2.72 -3.83
C PHE A 134 -36.72 -4.00 -3.05
N LYS A 135 -37.40 -5.12 -3.44
CA LYS A 135 -37.15 -6.46 -2.88
C LYS A 135 -36.95 -7.45 -4.01
N ILE A 136 -36.12 -8.46 -3.76
CA ILE A 136 -35.87 -9.60 -4.65
C ILE A 136 -36.19 -10.86 -3.84
N MET A 137 -37.08 -11.67 -4.40
CA MET A 137 -37.53 -12.91 -3.74
C MET A 137 -36.54 -14.05 -3.98
N PRO A 138 -36.47 -15.06 -3.09
CA PRO A 138 -35.64 -16.24 -3.31
C PRO A 138 -35.90 -16.88 -4.68
N GLY A 139 -34.81 -17.12 -5.45
CA GLY A 139 -34.87 -17.69 -6.79
C GLY A 139 -35.32 -16.76 -7.90
N GLU A 140 -35.72 -15.50 -7.59
CA GLU A 140 -36.13 -14.51 -8.58
C GLU A 140 -34.91 -13.98 -9.36
N ARG A 141 -35.07 -13.79 -10.68
CA ARG A 141 -34.08 -13.15 -11.56
C ARG A 141 -34.53 -11.71 -11.85
N VAL A 142 -33.81 -10.74 -11.30
CA VAL A 142 -34.15 -9.33 -11.43
C VAL A 142 -33.09 -8.62 -12.24
N GLY A 143 -33.52 -7.98 -13.34
CA GLY A 143 -32.68 -7.09 -14.15
C GLY A 143 -32.75 -5.66 -13.63
N ILE A 144 -31.59 -4.98 -13.53
CA ILE A 144 -31.53 -3.53 -13.25
C ILE A 144 -30.97 -2.82 -14.48
N VAL A 145 -31.76 -1.91 -15.03
CA VAL A 145 -31.42 -1.09 -16.18
C VAL A 145 -31.51 0.39 -15.86
N GLY A 146 -30.92 1.23 -16.66
CA GLY A 146 -30.92 2.69 -16.49
C GLY A 146 -29.70 3.35 -17.11
N SER A 147 -29.72 4.67 -17.23
CA SER A 147 -28.65 5.46 -17.83
C SER A 147 -27.30 5.27 -17.15
N SER A 148 -26.19 5.60 -17.83
CA SER A 148 -24.87 5.56 -17.23
C SER A 148 -24.81 6.53 -16.03
N GLY A 149 -24.24 6.07 -14.92
CA GLY A 149 -24.12 6.89 -13.69
C GLY A 149 -25.41 6.98 -12.83
N CYS A 150 -26.50 6.28 -13.15
CA CYS A 150 -27.72 6.24 -12.31
C CYS A 150 -27.54 5.47 -10.99
N GLY A 151 -26.40 4.77 -10.78
CA GLY A 151 -26.08 4.10 -9.50
C GLY A 151 -26.12 2.58 -9.50
N LYS A 152 -26.25 1.89 -10.65
CA LYS A 152 -26.33 0.41 -10.73
C LYS A 152 -25.21 -0.29 -9.95
N SER A 153 -23.95 0.04 -10.23
CA SER A 153 -22.81 -0.58 -9.53
C SER A 153 -22.73 -0.22 -8.04
N SER A 154 -23.38 0.86 -7.60
CA SER A 154 -23.45 1.22 -6.19
C SER A 154 -24.38 0.28 -5.40
N ILE A 155 -25.40 -0.29 -6.04
CA ILE A 155 -26.27 -1.33 -5.46
C ILE A 155 -25.43 -2.56 -5.07
N VAL A 156 -24.55 -3.01 -5.97
CA VAL A 156 -23.64 -4.15 -5.69
C VAL A 156 -22.71 -3.84 -4.54
N ARG A 157 -22.12 -2.64 -4.51
CA ARG A 157 -21.21 -2.22 -3.44
C ARG A 157 -21.90 -2.14 -2.08
N LEU A 158 -23.17 -1.74 -2.05
CA LEU A 158 -23.99 -1.74 -0.84
C LEU A 158 -24.38 -3.17 -0.43
N LEU A 159 -24.76 -4.03 -1.38
CA LEU A 159 -25.09 -5.44 -1.12
C LEU A 159 -23.89 -6.22 -0.57
N LEU A 160 -22.67 -5.96 -1.07
CA LEU A 160 -21.42 -6.54 -0.56
C LEU A 160 -20.90 -5.84 0.72
N ARG A 161 -21.64 -4.84 1.19
CA ARG A 161 -21.28 -4.00 2.34
C ARG A 161 -19.88 -3.41 2.23
N PHE A 162 -19.52 -2.87 1.04
CA PHE A 162 -18.32 -2.04 0.90
C PHE A 162 -18.51 -0.65 1.52
N TYR A 163 -19.76 -0.25 1.61
CA TYR A 163 -20.23 0.99 2.24
C TYR A 163 -21.53 0.72 2.98
N ASP A 164 -21.77 1.44 4.06
CA ASP A 164 -23.08 1.49 4.72
C ASP A 164 -23.90 2.66 4.18
N PRO A 165 -25.23 2.54 4.07
CA PRO A 165 -26.10 3.64 3.65
C PRO A 165 -26.15 4.74 4.72
N ILE A 166 -26.45 5.99 4.29
CA ILE A 166 -26.64 7.13 5.20
C ILE A 166 -27.98 7.01 5.94
N ALA A 167 -29.01 6.54 5.23
CA ALA A 167 -30.33 6.29 5.79
C ALA A 167 -30.93 5.05 5.14
N GLY A 168 -31.88 4.42 5.82
CA GLY A 168 -32.47 3.15 5.42
C GLY A 168 -31.56 1.97 5.74
N GLY A 169 -31.83 0.82 5.11
CA GLY A 169 -31.08 -0.41 5.34
C GLY A 169 -31.12 -1.36 4.16
N VAL A 170 -30.04 -2.15 4.02
CA VAL A 170 -29.99 -3.27 3.08
C VAL A 170 -30.09 -4.55 3.89
N ARG A 171 -31.02 -5.43 3.51
CA ARG A 171 -31.27 -6.69 4.21
C ARG A 171 -30.97 -7.91 3.35
N LEU A 172 -30.48 -8.93 3.99
CA LEU A 172 -30.25 -10.26 3.44
C LEU A 172 -30.94 -11.30 4.32
N GLY A 173 -31.90 -12.05 3.76
CA GLY A 173 -32.68 -13.00 4.51
C GLY A 173 -33.45 -12.38 5.70
N GLY A 174 -33.89 -11.13 5.57
CA GLY A 174 -34.57 -10.36 6.62
C GLY A 174 -33.65 -9.71 7.66
N HIS A 175 -32.34 -10.02 7.67
CA HIS A 175 -31.34 -9.42 8.55
C HIS A 175 -30.70 -8.19 7.89
N ASP A 176 -30.53 -7.11 8.66
CA ASP A 176 -29.75 -5.95 8.18
C ASP A 176 -28.28 -6.37 7.97
N LEU A 177 -27.67 -5.92 6.88
CA LEU A 177 -26.26 -6.24 6.61
C LEU A 177 -25.31 -5.75 7.72
N ARG A 178 -25.71 -4.74 8.48
CA ARG A 178 -24.93 -4.21 9.61
C ARG A 178 -24.87 -5.19 10.79
N ASP A 179 -25.83 -6.10 10.87
CA ASP A 179 -25.92 -7.14 11.90
C ASP A 179 -25.22 -8.44 11.50
N LEU A 180 -24.71 -8.54 10.26
CA LEU A 180 -24.00 -9.68 9.71
C LEU A 180 -22.50 -9.40 9.59
N SER A 181 -21.66 -10.42 9.77
CA SER A 181 -20.23 -10.30 9.47
C SER A 181 -19.99 -10.14 7.96
N LEU A 182 -18.90 -9.47 7.59
CA LEU A 182 -18.52 -9.34 6.18
C LEU A 182 -18.27 -10.70 5.52
N GLU A 183 -17.77 -11.67 6.28
CA GLU A 183 -17.53 -13.03 5.79
C GLU A 183 -18.84 -13.74 5.46
N GLU A 184 -19.85 -13.67 6.33
CA GLU A 184 -21.19 -14.24 6.11
C GLU A 184 -21.84 -13.63 4.88
N ILE A 185 -21.88 -12.30 4.76
CA ILE A 185 -22.45 -11.61 3.59
C ILE A 185 -21.77 -12.07 2.29
N ARG A 186 -20.44 -12.06 2.28
CA ARG A 186 -19.67 -12.41 1.10
C ARG A 186 -19.73 -13.90 0.76
N LYS A 187 -19.99 -14.79 1.70
CA LYS A 187 -20.24 -16.20 1.46
C LYS A 187 -21.53 -16.44 0.70
N GLU A 188 -22.59 -15.69 1.03
CA GLU A 188 -23.91 -15.82 0.41
C GLU A 188 -24.00 -15.20 -1.00
N VAL A 189 -23.06 -14.31 -1.38
CA VAL A 189 -23.11 -13.57 -2.64
C VAL A 189 -21.90 -13.88 -3.52
N SER A 190 -22.13 -14.32 -4.76
CA SER A 190 -21.13 -14.39 -5.83
C SER A 190 -21.32 -13.27 -6.83
N VAL A 191 -20.24 -12.70 -7.35
CA VAL A 191 -20.27 -11.65 -8.36
C VAL A 191 -19.44 -12.07 -9.58
N VAL A 192 -20.02 -11.92 -10.77
CA VAL A 192 -19.31 -12.03 -12.05
C VAL A 192 -19.25 -10.64 -12.66
N HIS A 193 -18.06 -10.04 -12.65
CA HIS A 193 -17.81 -8.69 -13.18
C HIS A 193 -17.54 -8.71 -14.69
N GLN A 194 -17.75 -7.57 -15.33
CA GLN A 194 -17.37 -7.29 -16.72
C GLN A 194 -15.87 -7.46 -16.93
N ASP A 195 -15.06 -6.76 -16.12
CA ASP A 195 -13.62 -6.88 -16.13
C ASP A 195 -13.20 -8.02 -15.20
N THR A 196 -13.09 -9.21 -15.77
CA THR A 196 -12.67 -10.39 -15.04
C THR A 196 -11.21 -10.28 -14.64
N PHE A 197 -10.95 -10.20 -13.34
CA PHE A 197 -9.59 -10.24 -12.81
C PHE A 197 -9.15 -11.70 -12.57
N LEU A 198 -8.05 -12.08 -13.22
CA LEU A 198 -7.37 -13.35 -12.99
C LEU A 198 -6.00 -13.07 -12.37
N PHE A 199 -5.66 -13.86 -11.36
CA PHE A 199 -4.38 -13.75 -10.69
C PHE A 199 -3.28 -14.48 -11.47
N HIS A 200 -2.05 -14.01 -11.31
CA HIS A 200 -0.91 -14.76 -11.80
C HIS A 200 -0.86 -16.13 -11.12
N GLY A 201 -0.89 -17.19 -11.91
CA GLY A 201 -0.94 -18.57 -11.44
C GLY A 201 -1.55 -19.48 -12.50
N THR A 202 -1.87 -20.70 -12.12
CA THR A 202 -2.45 -21.69 -13.02
C THR A 202 -3.95 -21.46 -13.22
N VAL A 203 -4.52 -22.10 -14.25
CA VAL A 203 -5.99 -22.10 -14.47
C VAL A 203 -6.70 -22.74 -13.27
N ALA A 204 -6.16 -23.86 -12.77
CA ALA A 204 -6.71 -24.56 -11.59
C ALA A 204 -6.74 -23.65 -10.37
N GLU A 205 -5.65 -22.95 -10.05
CA GLU A 205 -5.58 -22.03 -8.92
C GLU A 205 -6.60 -20.92 -9.05
N ASN A 206 -6.76 -20.34 -10.23
CA ASN A 206 -7.74 -19.30 -10.48
C ASN A 206 -9.19 -19.78 -10.29
N ILE A 207 -9.54 -20.99 -10.72
CA ILE A 207 -10.89 -21.56 -10.48
C ILE A 207 -11.06 -21.90 -9.00
N ARG A 208 -10.03 -22.50 -8.35
CA ARG A 208 -10.03 -22.91 -6.94
C ARG A 208 -10.25 -21.74 -5.97
N MET A 209 -10.02 -20.49 -6.39
CA MET A 209 -10.37 -19.32 -5.58
C MET A 209 -11.86 -19.25 -5.21
N GLY A 210 -12.75 -19.86 -5.98
CA GLY A 210 -14.15 -20.00 -5.63
C GLY A 210 -14.35 -20.82 -4.34
N ARG A 211 -13.57 -21.89 -4.17
CA ARG A 211 -13.57 -22.77 -2.98
C ARG A 211 -12.17 -23.38 -2.79
N PRO A 212 -11.36 -22.88 -1.84
CA PRO A 212 -9.95 -23.25 -1.67
C PRO A 212 -9.70 -24.75 -1.49
N ASN A 213 -10.63 -25.47 -0.87
CA ASN A 213 -10.51 -26.91 -0.59
C ASN A 213 -11.13 -27.80 -1.69
N ALA A 214 -11.43 -27.24 -2.88
CA ALA A 214 -12.02 -28.01 -3.97
C ALA A 214 -11.02 -29.01 -4.56
N SER A 215 -11.50 -30.23 -4.85
CA SER A 215 -10.77 -31.25 -5.55
C SER A 215 -10.59 -30.93 -7.03
N GLU A 216 -9.64 -31.57 -7.70
CA GLU A 216 -9.42 -31.39 -9.13
C GLU A 216 -10.64 -31.81 -9.96
N SER A 217 -11.37 -32.83 -9.53
CA SER A 217 -12.61 -33.26 -10.17
C SER A 217 -13.72 -32.19 -10.08
N GLU A 218 -13.85 -31.49 -8.96
CA GLU A 218 -14.80 -30.39 -8.79
C GLU A 218 -14.41 -29.19 -9.65
N ILE A 219 -13.12 -28.86 -9.74
CA ILE A 219 -12.59 -27.81 -10.62
C ILE A 219 -12.90 -28.15 -12.09
N ALA A 220 -12.62 -29.38 -12.52
CA ALA A 220 -12.90 -29.83 -13.88
C ALA A 220 -14.41 -29.81 -14.20
N ASN A 221 -15.27 -30.19 -13.24
CA ASN A 221 -16.72 -30.11 -13.41
C ASN A 221 -17.20 -28.66 -13.53
N ALA A 222 -16.72 -27.74 -12.67
CA ALA A 222 -17.04 -26.33 -12.79
C ALA A 222 -16.61 -25.75 -14.14
N ALA A 223 -15.43 -26.16 -14.66
CA ALA A 223 -14.94 -25.75 -15.97
C ALA A 223 -15.80 -26.31 -17.11
N ARG A 224 -16.32 -27.55 -17.01
CA ARG A 224 -17.27 -28.11 -18.00
C ARG A 224 -18.58 -27.33 -18.02
N PHE A 225 -19.16 -27.02 -16.87
CA PHE A 225 -20.37 -26.22 -16.78
C PHE A 225 -20.18 -24.80 -17.30
N ALA A 226 -18.98 -24.23 -17.17
CA ALA A 226 -18.60 -22.93 -17.73
C ALA A 226 -18.16 -22.98 -19.21
N ASN A 227 -18.24 -24.13 -19.88
CA ASN A 227 -17.82 -24.34 -21.28
C ASN A 227 -16.36 -23.92 -21.55
N ILE A 228 -15.44 -24.13 -20.59
CA ILE A 228 -14.00 -23.81 -20.74
C ILE A 228 -13.11 -25.06 -20.67
N HIS A 229 -13.64 -26.22 -20.25
CA HIS A 229 -12.89 -27.45 -20.04
C HIS A 229 -12.09 -27.89 -21.27
N ASP A 230 -12.75 -27.99 -22.43
CA ASP A 230 -12.12 -28.50 -23.65
C ASP A 230 -10.96 -27.63 -24.10
N PHE A 231 -11.12 -26.30 -23.98
CA PHE A 231 -10.04 -25.37 -24.25
C PHE A 231 -8.87 -25.56 -23.27
N VAL A 232 -9.13 -25.68 -21.97
CA VAL A 232 -8.09 -25.86 -20.94
C VAL A 232 -7.38 -27.21 -21.12
N ALA A 233 -8.14 -28.29 -21.40
CA ALA A 233 -7.58 -29.62 -21.62
C ALA A 233 -6.68 -29.71 -22.89
N ALA A 234 -6.91 -28.83 -23.88
CA ALA A 234 -6.09 -28.74 -25.09
C ALA A 234 -4.81 -27.91 -24.90
N LEU A 235 -4.62 -27.23 -23.77
CA LEU A 235 -3.37 -26.51 -23.46
C LEU A 235 -2.25 -27.49 -23.14
N PRO A 236 -0.99 -27.16 -23.42
CA PRO A 236 0.16 -28.07 -23.18
C PRO A 236 0.22 -28.62 -21.76
N ASP A 237 -0.03 -27.78 -20.75
CA ASP A 237 0.00 -28.14 -19.33
C ASP A 237 -1.42 -28.28 -18.73
N GLY A 238 -2.47 -28.28 -19.58
CA GLY A 238 -3.85 -28.40 -19.12
C GLY A 238 -4.22 -27.38 -18.05
N TYR A 239 -4.74 -27.86 -16.94
CA TYR A 239 -5.13 -27.02 -15.79
C TYR A 239 -3.95 -26.38 -15.05
N ASP A 240 -2.73 -26.90 -15.20
CA ASP A 240 -1.51 -26.33 -14.61
C ASP A 240 -0.88 -25.24 -15.48
N THR A 241 -1.50 -24.90 -16.62
CA THR A 241 -1.04 -23.82 -17.48
C THR A 241 -1.08 -22.49 -16.73
N ILE A 242 0.06 -21.79 -16.69
CA ILE A 242 0.20 -20.46 -16.09
C ILE A 242 -0.36 -19.42 -17.05
N ILE A 243 -1.40 -18.70 -16.62
CA ILE A 243 -2.14 -17.72 -17.45
C ILE A 243 -1.60 -16.29 -17.37
N GLY A 244 -0.59 -16.06 -16.53
CA GLY A 244 0.03 -14.73 -16.40
C GLY A 244 -0.82 -13.71 -15.62
N GLU A 245 -0.26 -12.51 -15.46
CA GLU A 245 -0.92 -11.42 -14.75
C GLU A 245 -2.17 -10.97 -15.52
N LYS A 246 -3.29 -10.80 -14.82
CA LYS A 246 -4.62 -10.46 -15.40
C LYS A 246 -5.09 -11.39 -16.51
N GLY A 247 -4.53 -12.61 -16.61
CA GLY A 247 -4.90 -13.57 -17.65
C GLY A 247 -4.56 -13.13 -19.06
N ILE A 248 -3.45 -12.40 -19.26
CA ILE A 248 -3.04 -11.82 -20.55
C ILE A 248 -2.92 -12.85 -21.68
N LYS A 249 -2.72 -14.13 -21.35
CA LYS A 249 -2.63 -15.23 -22.31
C LYS A 249 -4.00 -15.75 -22.77
N LEU A 250 -5.11 -15.28 -22.19
CA LEU A 250 -6.47 -15.70 -22.51
C LEU A 250 -7.23 -14.62 -23.27
N SER A 251 -8.12 -15.01 -24.17
CA SER A 251 -9.08 -14.09 -24.78
C SER A 251 -10.09 -13.55 -23.75
N GLY A 252 -10.79 -12.47 -24.06
CA GLY A 252 -11.83 -11.90 -23.19
C GLY A 252 -12.88 -12.94 -22.80
N GLY A 253 -13.41 -13.69 -23.75
CA GLY A 253 -14.39 -14.74 -23.51
C GLY A 253 -13.85 -15.94 -22.71
N GLN A 254 -12.56 -16.28 -22.87
CA GLN A 254 -11.93 -17.31 -22.05
C GLN A 254 -11.77 -16.86 -20.60
N ARG A 255 -11.32 -15.63 -20.37
CA ARG A 255 -11.26 -15.04 -19.00
C ARG A 255 -12.62 -15.07 -18.32
N GLN A 256 -13.67 -14.66 -19.06
CA GLN A 256 -15.04 -14.65 -18.56
C GLN A 256 -15.50 -16.05 -18.14
N ARG A 257 -15.25 -17.08 -18.97
CA ARG A 257 -15.62 -18.46 -18.66
C ARG A 257 -14.86 -19.01 -17.45
N VAL A 258 -13.61 -18.61 -17.22
CA VAL A 258 -12.88 -18.94 -15.99
C VAL A 258 -13.55 -18.28 -14.76
N ALA A 259 -14.01 -17.02 -14.88
CA ALA A 259 -14.75 -16.37 -13.79
C ALA A 259 -16.10 -17.04 -13.49
N ILE A 260 -16.82 -17.48 -14.55
CA ILE A 260 -18.05 -18.26 -14.40
C ILE A 260 -17.77 -19.60 -13.71
N ALA A 261 -16.68 -20.30 -14.10
CA ALA A 261 -16.26 -21.53 -13.41
C ALA A 261 -15.97 -21.31 -11.93
N ARG A 262 -15.30 -20.18 -11.59
CA ARG A 262 -15.07 -19.76 -10.21
C ARG A 262 -16.37 -19.54 -9.43
N ALA A 263 -17.35 -18.87 -10.04
CA ALA A 263 -18.66 -18.62 -9.42
C ALA A 263 -19.48 -19.92 -9.27
N LEU A 264 -19.42 -20.84 -10.25
CA LEU A 264 -20.03 -22.17 -10.16
C LEU A 264 -19.44 -23.00 -9.03
N LEU A 265 -18.11 -22.98 -8.89
CA LEU A 265 -17.40 -23.72 -7.83
C LEU A 265 -17.70 -23.17 -6.44
N ARG A 266 -17.89 -21.85 -6.33
CA ARG A 266 -18.24 -21.16 -5.08
C ARG A 266 -19.62 -21.56 -4.58
N ASP A 267 -20.58 -21.72 -5.49
CA ASP A 267 -21.95 -22.19 -5.22
C ASP A 267 -22.74 -21.33 -4.23
N SER A 268 -22.63 -20.01 -4.34
CA SER A 268 -23.41 -19.09 -3.50
C SER A 268 -24.87 -19.02 -3.93
N PRO A 269 -25.84 -18.88 -2.98
CA PRO A 269 -27.27 -18.84 -3.28
C PRO A 269 -27.72 -17.55 -3.99
N ILE A 270 -26.92 -16.48 -3.87
CA ILE A 270 -27.17 -15.20 -4.54
C ILE A 270 -26.09 -14.94 -5.58
N LEU A 271 -26.51 -14.55 -6.77
CA LEU A 271 -25.64 -14.24 -7.88
C LEU A 271 -25.85 -12.79 -8.35
N VAL A 272 -24.75 -12.08 -8.53
CA VAL A 272 -24.74 -10.75 -9.17
C VAL A 272 -23.96 -10.85 -10.47
N LEU A 273 -24.59 -10.48 -11.57
CA LEU A 273 -24.00 -10.38 -12.90
C LEU A 273 -23.85 -8.90 -13.25
N ASP A 274 -22.60 -8.40 -13.28
CA ASP A 274 -22.29 -7.02 -13.59
C ASP A 274 -21.72 -6.94 -15.01
N GLU A 275 -22.59 -6.64 -15.99
CA GLU A 275 -22.26 -6.51 -17.41
C GLU A 275 -21.52 -7.72 -18.02
N ALA A 276 -21.86 -8.92 -17.59
CA ALA A 276 -21.14 -10.14 -17.91
C ALA A 276 -21.04 -10.49 -19.41
N LEU A 277 -21.68 -9.76 -20.35
CA LEU A 277 -21.69 -10.01 -21.79
C LEU A 277 -21.14 -8.85 -22.65
N SER A 278 -20.65 -7.75 -22.05
CA SER A 278 -20.39 -6.51 -22.80
C SER A 278 -19.10 -6.50 -23.64
N ALA A 279 -18.15 -7.40 -23.37
CA ALA A 279 -16.80 -7.38 -23.96
C ALA A 279 -16.46 -8.65 -24.78
N VAL A 280 -17.46 -9.32 -25.38
CA VAL A 280 -17.27 -10.63 -26.01
C VAL A 280 -17.68 -10.59 -27.48
N ASP A 281 -16.91 -11.29 -28.34
CA ASP A 281 -17.22 -11.50 -29.75
C ASP A 281 -18.50 -12.32 -29.89
N ALA A 282 -19.28 -12.07 -30.96
CA ALA A 282 -20.59 -12.69 -31.20
C ALA A 282 -20.56 -14.24 -31.17
N GLU A 283 -19.46 -14.86 -31.61
CA GLU A 283 -19.27 -16.31 -31.60
C GLU A 283 -19.16 -16.89 -30.18
N ASN A 284 -18.57 -16.15 -29.27
CA ASN A 284 -18.41 -16.54 -27.87
C ASN A 284 -19.61 -16.15 -26.99
N GLU A 285 -20.45 -15.21 -27.44
CA GLU A 285 -21.60 -14.71 -26.68
C GLU A 285 -22.60 -15.83 -26.37
N ALA A 286 -22.97 -16.65 -27.36
CA ALA A 286 -23.89 -17.76 -27.15
C ALA A 286 -23.36 -18.81 -26.16
N VAL A 287 -22.06 -19.11 -26.20
CA VAL A 287 -21.41 -20.10 -25.31
C VAL A 287 -21.37 -19.56 -23.88
N ILE A 288 -21.09 -18.28 -23.70
CA ILE A 288 -21.08 -17.63 -22.39
C ILE A 288 -22.50 -17.50 -21.84
N GLN A 289 -23.48 -17.14 -22.68
CA GLN A 289 -24.88 -17.07 -22.29
C GLN A 289 -25.36 -18.42 -21.74
N GLN A 290 -25.04 -19.52 -22.42
CA GLN A 290 -25.39 -20.87 -21.94
C GLN A 290 -24.73 -21.18 -20.58
N ALA A 291 -23.49 -20.77 -20.36
CA ALA A 291 -22.82 -20.95 -19.08
C ALA A 291 -23.45 -20.11 -17.96
N LEU A 292 -23.86 -18.86 -18.29
CA LEU A 292 -24.57 -17.98 -17.36
C LEU A 292 -25.97 -18.52 -17.03
N ASP A 293 -26.71 -19.06 -18.00
CA ASP A 293 -28.04 -19.66 -17.77
C ASP A 293 -27.96 -20.84 -16.80
N ARG A 294 -26.89 -21.66 -16.93
CA ARG A 294 -26.62 -22.76 -15.97
C ARG A 294 -26.26 -22.21 -14.59
N LEU A 295 -25.45 -21.13 -14.55
CA LEU A 295 -25.04 -20.50 -13.29
C LEU A 295 -26.23 -19.86 -12.56
N MET A 296 -27.19 -19.26 -13.29
CA MET A 296 -28.38 -18.62 -12.71
C MET A 296 -29.44 -19.60 -12.22
N LYS A 297 -29.35 -20.87 -12.63
CA LYS A 297 -30.37 -21.88 -12.26
C LYS A 297 -30.43 -22.07 -10.75
N ASP A 298 -31.64 -22.04 -10.21
CA ASP A 298 -31.96 -22.24 -8.79
C ASP A 298 -31.28 -21.23 -7.82
N ARG A 299 -30.93 -20.03 -8.34
CA ARG A 299 -30.30 -18.96 -7.55
C ARG A 299 -31.06 -17.65 -7.66
N THR A 300 -31.09 -16.88 -6.58
CA THR A 300 -31.53 -15.49 -6.62
C THR A 300 -30.51 -14.68 -7.42
N THR A 301 -30.95 -14.05 -8.50
CA THR A 301 -30.00 -13.41 -9.43
C THR A 301 -30.33 -11.94 -9.66
N LEU A 302 -29.31 -11.11 -9.52
CA LEU A 302 -29.33 -9.69 -9.84
C LEU A 302 -28.48 -9.44 -11.09
N VAL A 303 -29.10 -9.01 -12.19
CA VAL A 303 -28.43 -8.71 -13.46
C VAL A 303 -28.34 -7.20 -13.66
N LEU A 304 -27.14 -6.63 -13.59
CA LEU A 304 -26.90 -5.25 -13.96
C LEU A 304 -26.56 -5.19 -15.45
N ALA A 305 -27.40 -4.55 -16.22
CA ALA A 305 -27.23 -4.55 -17.65
C ALA A 305 -26.98 -3.16 -18.24
N HIS A 306 -25.98 -3.09 -19.10
CA HIS A 306 -25.83 -2.03 -20.10
C HIS A 306 -26.44 -2.44 -21.46
N ARG A 307 -26.42 -3.75 -21.78
CA ARG A 307 -27.14 -4.30 -22.95
C ARG A 307 -28.49 -4.83 -22.48
N LEU A 308 -29.55 -4.27 -23.02
CA LEU A 308 -30.92 -4.63 -22.62
C LEU A 308 -31.27 -6.07 -23.00
N SER A 309 -30.60 -6.66 -24.01
CA SER A 309 -30.73 -8.08 -24.35
C SER A 309 -30.45 -9.02 -23.18
N SER A 310 -29.60 -8.63 -22.22
CA SER A 310 -29.26 -9.45 -21.07
C SER A 310 -30.38 -9.56 -20.02
N VAL A 311 -31.38 -8.66 -20.05
CA VAL A 311 -32.46 -8.63 -19.04
C VAL A 311 -33.83 -9.05 -19.60
N ILE A 312 -33.94 -9.30 -20.92
CA ILE A 312 -35.22 -9.66 -21.57
C ILE A 312 -35.85 -10.90 -20.91
N ASN A 313 -35.02 -11.86 -20.49
CA ASN A 313 -35.46 -13.12 -19.89
C ASN A 313 -35.50 -13.08 -18.35
N CYS A 314 -35.36 -11.90 -17.74
CA CYS A 314 -35.53 -11.76 -16.28
C CYS A 314 -37.02 -11.83 -15.90
N ASP A 315 -37.31 -12.38 -14.71
CA ASP A 315 -38.67 -12.46 -14.18
C ASP A 315 -39.24 -11.06 -13.94
N ARG A 316 -38.36 -10.11 -13.57
CA ARG A 316 -38.70 -8.71 -13.35
C ARG A 316 -37.52 -7.81 -13.70
N ILE A 317 -37.85 -6.63 -14.22
CA ILE A 317 -36.89 -5.57 -14.57
C ILE A 317 -37.23 -4.35 -13.71
N LEU A 318 -36.19 -3.77 -13.10
CA LEU A 318 -36.24 -2.50 -12.38
C LEU A 318 -35.53 -1.43 -13.21
N VAL A 319 -36.24 -0.35 -13.51
CA VAL A 319 -35.67 0.80 -14.22
C VAL A 319 -35.21 1.81 -13.18
N LEU A 320 -33.91 2.08 -13.18
CA LEU A 320 -33.26 3.01 -12.25
C LEU A 320 -33.03 4.35 -12.94
N ASP A 321 -33.62 5.40 -12.41
CA ASP A 321 -33.34 6.77 -12.81
C ASP A 321 -33.06 7.66 -11.61
N GLN A 322 -32.04 8.52 -11.70
CA GLN A 322 -31.59 9.44 -10.64
C GLN A 322 -31.51 8.80 -9.24
N GLY A 323 -31.07 7.52 -9.21
CA GLY A 323 -30.87 6.79 -7.95
C GLY A 323 -32.14 6.21 -7.32
N ARG A 324 -33.29 6.21 -8.02
CA ARG A 324 -34.57 5.64 -7.59
C ARG A 324 -35.08 4.62 -8.60
N VAL A 325 -35.88 3.66 -8.15
CA VAL A 325 -36.64 2.78 -9.05
C VAL A 325 -37.88 3.56 -9.53
N VAL A 326 -37.97 3.77 -10.84
CA VAL A 326 -39.06 4.54 -11.45
C VAL A 326 -40.08 3.65 -12.19
N GLU A 327 -39.61 2.51 -12.73
CA GLU A 327 -40.48 1.53 -13.39
C GLU A 327 -40.12 0.12 -12.92
N SER A 328 -41.10 -0.77 -12.85
CA SER A 328 -40.91 -2.18 -12.49
C SER A 328 -41.92 -3.05 -13.22
N GLY A 329 -41.44 -4.10 -13.90
CA GLY A 329 -42.30 -5.01 -14.64
C GLY A 329 -41.53 -6.05 -15.42
N THR A 330 -42.22 -6.84 -16.23
CA THR A 330 -41.60 -7.72 -17.24
C THR A 330 -41.22 -6.93 -18.49
N HIS A 331 -40.33 -7.49 -19.32
CA HIS A 331 -39.99 -6.90 -20.62
C HIS A 331 -41.24 -6.50 -21.41
N ALA A 332 -42.19 -7.42 -21.55
CA ALA A 332 -43.40 -7.19 -22.32
C ALA A 332 -44.27 -6.05 -21.72
N SER A 333 -44.43 -6.01 -20.40
CA SER A 333 -45.23 -4.96 -19.76
C SER A 333 -44.57 -3.57 -19.84
N LEU A 334 -43.24 -3.48 -19.69
CA LEU A 334 -42.51 -2.22 -19.77
C LEU A 334 -42.44 -1.67 -21.21
N MET A 335 -42.39 -2.53 -22.22
CA MET A 335 -42.46 -2.10 -23.63
C MET A 335 -43.81 -1.47 -23.99
N THR A 336 -44.92 -1.95 -23.37
CA THR A 336 -46.26 -1.39 -23.63
C THR A 336 -46.53 -0.10 -22.88
N GLN A 337 -45.76 0.22 -21.84
CA GLN A 337 -45.93 1.46 -21.06
C GLN A 337 -45.33 2.70 -21.74
N GLU A 338 -44.57 2.52 -22.83
CA GLU A 338 -43.86 3.60 -23.55
C GLU A 338 -43.03 4.54 -22.63
N GLY A 339 -42.49 3.98 -21.52
CA GLY A 339 -41.74 4.70 -20.52
C GLY A 339 -40.24 4.79 -20.80
N ILE A 340 -39.47 5.01 -19.76
CA ILE A 340 -37.98 5.10 -19.81
C ILE A 340 -37.36 3.80 -20.35
N TYR A 341 -37.93 2.63 -19.98
CA TYR A 341 -37.47 1.34 -20.48
C TYR A 341 -37.60 1.23 -22.01
N ALA A 342 -38.76 1.56 -22.54
CA ALA A 342 -39.04 1.52 -24.00
C ALA A 342 -38.14 2.51 -24.74
N SER A 343 -37.90 3.68 -24.20
CA SER A 343 -36.98 4.68 -24.74
C SER A 343 -35.53 4.14 -24.81
N LEU A 344 -35.01 3.57 -23.72
CA LEU A 344 -33.68 2.96 -23.69
C LEU A 344 -33.53 1.81 -24.67
N MET A 345 -34.56 0.95 -24.84
CA MET A 345 -34.58 -0.11 -25.84
C MET A 345 -34.50 0.44 -27.25
N SER A 346 -35.30 1.45 -27.58
CA SER A 346 -35.33 2.06 -28.91
C SER A 346 -33.99 2.72 -29.27
N GLU A 347 -33.33 3.33 -28.32
CA GLU A 347 -32.00 3.94 -28.49
C GLU A 347 -30.93 2.89 -28.77
N GLN A 348 -30.89 1.78 -28.04
CA GLN A 348 -29.94 0.69 -28.29
C GLN A 348 -30.17 -0.01 -29.66
N VAL A 349 -31.41 -0.17 -30.08
CA VAL A 349 -31.72 -0.71 -31.42
C VAL A 349 -31.19 0.23 -32.50
N ARG A 350 -31.40 1.55 -32.37
CA ARG A 350 -30.88 2.55 -33.32
C ARG A 350 -29.34 2.56 -33.33
N GLU A 351 -28.67 2.45 -32.19
CA GLU A 351 -27.21 2.36 -32.13
C GLU A 351 -26.70 1.09 -32.84
N ALA A 352 -27.35 -0.05 -32.62
CA ALA A 352 -27.00 -1.31 -33.27
C ALA A 352 -27.19 -1.23 -34.79
N ASP A 353 -28.30 -0.67 -35.27
CA ASP A 353 -28.57 -0.47 -36.71
C ASP A 353 -27.57 0.52 -37.33
N SER A 354 -27.22 1.60 -36.62
CA SER A 354 -26.24 2.58 -37.06
C SER A 354 -24.84 1.98 -37.17
N ALA A 355 -24.46 1.13 -36.21
CA ALA A 355 -23.17 0.42 -36.23
C ALA A 355 -23.08 -0.59 -37.39
N VAL A 356 -24.18 -1.28 -37.71
CA VAL A 356 -24.26 -2.19 -38.90
C VAL A 356 -24.16 -1.42 -40.21
N LEU A 357 -24.73 -0.22 -40.28
CA LEU A 357 -24.66 0.63 -41.50
C LEU A 357 -23.26 1.27 -41.64
N ALA A 358 -22.60 1.65 -40.54
CA ALA A 358 -21.25 2.23 -40.55
C ALA A 358 -20.16 1.22 -40.99
N VAL A 359 -20.38 -0.08 -40.81
CA VAL A 359 -19.45 -1.14 -41.27
C VAL A 359 -19.53 -1.35 -42.78
N ARG A 360 -20.54 -0.79 -43.49
CA ARG A 360 -20.73 -0.94 -44.95
C ARG A 360 -20.10 0.14 -45.81
N ASP A 361 -19.80 1.30 -45.26
CA ASP A 361 -19.23 2.42 -46.03
C ASP A 361 -18.13 3.11 -45.19
N ASP A 362 -16.89 2.83 -45.50
CA ASP A 362 -15.65 3.58 -45.40
C ASP A 362 -14.51 2.93 -44.58
N PRO A 363 -13.23 3.08 -45.03
CA PRO A 363 -12.06 2.69 -44.27
C PRO A 363 -11.81 3.71 -43.14
N LEU A 364 -11.65 3.18 -41.94
CA LEU A 364 -11.42 3.85 -40.65
C LEU A 364 -10.65 5.18 -40.75
N PRO A 365 -11.21 6.32 -40.34
CA PRO A 365 -10.40 7.42 -39.89
C PRO A 365 -9.97 7.14 -38.43
N MET A 366 -8.66 7.01 -38.22
CA MET A 366 -8.08 7.13 -36.91
C MET A 366 -8.37 8.53 -36.37
N ASN A 367 -9.40 8.67 -35.56
CA ASN A 367 -9.65 9.91 -34.84
C ASN A 367 -9.55 9.70 -33.32
N SER A 368 -8.42 10.10 -32.80
CA SER A 368 -7.96 10.05 -31.43
C SER A 368 -8.54 11.17 -30.55
N GLY A 369 -9.85 11.42 -30.61
CA GLY A 369 -10.41 12.62 -29.97
C GLY A 369 -11.45 12.41 -28.87
N THR A 370 -12.04 11.22 -28.73
CA THR A 370 -13.19 11.02 -27.82
C THR A 370 -12.91 10.19 -26.58
N THR A 371 -11.74 9.57 -26.50
CA THR A 371 -11.33 8.79 -25.32
C THR A 371 -10.70 9.64 -24.23
N GLU A 372 -10.14 10.80 -24.57
CA GLU A 372 -9.50 11.70 -23.58
C GLU A 372 -10.52 12.45 -22.73
N ASP A 373 -11.67 12.87 -23.25
CA ASP A 373 -12.69 13.59 -22.49
C ASP A 373 -13.48 12.67 -21.55
N ALA A 374 -13.75 11.42 -21.94
CA ALA A 374 -14.34 10.43 -21.05
C ALA A 374 -13.36 10.00 -19.95
N LEU A 375 -12.07 9.83 -20.28
CA LEU A 375 -11.01 9.58 -19.30
C LEU A 375 -10.78 10.80 -18.38
N ALA A 376 -10.89 12.03 -18.90
CA ALA A 376 -10.75 13.25 -18.11
C ALA A 376 -11.90 13.41 -17.11
N THR A 377 -13.12 12.98 -17.43
CA THR A 377 -14.25 13.02 -16.50
C THR A 377 -14.16 11.94 -15.42
N VAL A 378 -13.59 10.77 -15.73
CA VAL A 378 -13.30 9.70 -14.74
C VAL A 378 -12.04 10.03 -13.90
N LEU A 379 -11.10 10.80 -14.47
CA LEU A 379 -9.88 11.24 -13.79
C LEU A 379 -10.05 12.54 -12.98
N GLN A 380 -11.23 13.18 -13.02
CA GLN A 380 -11.58 14.33 -12.15
C GLN A 380 -12.12 13.92 -10.77
N THR A 381 -12.06 12.66 -10.37
CA THR A 381 -11.99 12.39 -8.93
C THR A 381 -10.72 13.08 -8.44
N PRO A 382 -10.79 13.92 -7.38
CA PRO A 382 -9.60 14.44 -6.76
C PRO A 382 -8.76 13.22 -6.37
N THR A 383 -7.74 12.92 -7.13
CA THR A 383 -6.62 12.21 -6.61
C THR A 383 -6.22 13.09 -5.44
N GLU A 384 -6.49 12.66 -4.21
CA GLU A 384 -5.76 13.14 -3.05
C GLU A 384 -4.31 12.81 -3.39
N GLY A 385 -3.73 13.75 -4.14
CA GLY A 385 -2.32 13.69 -4.44
C GLY A 385 -1.62 13.65 -3.10
N ILE A 386 -0.45 13.04 -3.06
CA ILE A 386 0.56 13.07 -1.99
C ILE A 386 0.88 14.53 -1.52
N VAL A 387 -0.06 15.44 -1.56
CA VAL A 387 0.10 16.85 -1.28
C VAL A 387 -0.67 17.18 -0.02
N LYS A 388 0.13 17.37 1.00
CA LYS A 388 -0.14 17.71 2.40
C LYS A 388 -0.58 16.51 3.22
N ALA A 389 0.42 15.92 3.85
CA ALA A 389 0.28 15.15 5.05
C ALA A 389 -0.39 16.03 6.15
N GLU A 390 -1.71 16.01 6.20
CA GLU A 390 -2.40 16.09 7.46
C GLU A 390 -2.19 14.73 8.13
N GLY A 391 -0.94 14.48 8.53
CA GLY A 391 -0.48 13.30 9.19
C GLY A 391 0.19 13.70 10.49
N LEU A 392 0.55 12.73 11.29
CA LEU A 392 1.28 12.91 12.54
C LEU A 392 2.41 13.92 12.40
N ASN A 393 2.50 14.86 13.32
CA ASN A 393 3.65 15.78 13.41
C ASN A 393 4.93 14.93 13.57
N TRP A 394 6.08 15.41 13.05
CA TRP A 394 7.37 14.68 13.11
C TRP A 394 7.72 14.19 14.51
N GLN A 395 7.37 14.94 15.57
CA GLN A 395 7.56 14.54 16.96
C GLN A 395 6.71 13.32 17.34
N GLN A 396 5.47 13.28 16.87
CA GLN A 396 4.56 12.14 17.09
C GLN A 396 5.06 10.90 16.36
N VAL A 397 5.54 11.05 15.11
CA VAL A 397 6.11 9.92 14.36
C VAL A 397 7.36 9.37 15.06
N ILE A 398 8.26 10.24 15.55
CA ILE A 398 9.40 9.79 16.35
C ILE A 398 8.93 9.04 17.61
N ALA A 399 7.94 9.56 18.32
CA ALA A 399 7.42 8.91 19.52
C ALA A 399 6.87 7.51 19.21
N VAL A 400 6.09 7.37 18.13
CA VAL A 400 5.54 6.08 17.71
C VAL A 400 6.63 5.13 17.24
N LEU A 401 7.62 5.59 16.44
CA LEU A 401 8.77 4.77 16.05
C LEU A 401 9.58 4.32 17.28
N MET A 402 9.77 5.20 18.24
CA MET A 402 10.47 4.83 19.49
C MET A 402 9.67 3.82 20.31
N GLN A 403 8.34 3.89 20.34
CA GLN A 403 7.51 2.87 20.98
C GLN A 403 7.68 1.49 20.35
N HIS A 404 7.85 1.41 19.01
CA HIS A 404 8.10 0.15 18.30
C HIS A 404 9.48 -0.46 18.62
N ILE A 405 10.46 0.36 19.06
CA ILE A 405 11.78 -0.10 19.49
C ILE A 405 11.73 -0.66 20.93
N LEU A 406 10.82 -0.20 21.78
CA LEU A 406 10.79 -0.58 23.20
C LEU A 406 10.80 -2.10 23.46
N PRO A 407 10.12 -2.95 22.71
CA PRO A 407 10.24 -4.41 22.85
C PRO A 407 11.67 -4.92 22.60
N TRP A 408 12.46 -4.18 21.83
CA TRP A 408 13.84 -4.51 21.43
C TRP A 408 14.91 -3.79 22.28
N LYS A 409 14.52 -3.22 23.44
CA LYS A 409 15.41 -2.43 24.32
C LYS A 409 16.74 -3.12 24.62
N GLY A 410 16.77 -4.44 24.79
CA GLY A 410 18.01 -5.19 25.04
C GLY A 410 19.00 -5.10 23.89
N ARG A 411 18.53 -5.23 22.63
CA ARG A 411 19.39 -5.07 21.44
C ARG A 411 19.82 -3.62 21.25
N LEU A 412 18.92 -2.67 21.48
CA LEU A 412 19.24 -1.25 21.42
C LEU A 412 20.33 -0.88 22.43
N THR A 413 20.23 -1.36 23.67
CA THR A 413 21.26 -1.17 24.70
C THR A 413 22.59 -1.78 24.27
N LEU A 414 22.60 -2.99 23.71
CA LEU A 414 23.83 -3.60 23.17
C LEU A 414 24.44 -2.77 22.04
N THR A 415 23.63 -2.28 21.09
CA THR A 415 24.11 -1.40 20.02
C THR A 415 24.77 -0.15 20.58
N PHE A 416 24.15 0.53 21.56
CA PHE A 416 24.76 1.69 22.22
C PHE A 416 26.04 1.34 22.96
N THR A 417 26.07 0.22 23.68
CA THR A 417 27.24 -0.24 24.40
C THR A 417 28.42 -0.50 23.46
N PHE A 418 28.18 -1.24 22.37
CA PHE A 418 29.23 -1.50 21.35
C PHE A 418 29.68 -0.21 20.65
N GLY A 419 28.76 0.72 20.37
CA GLY A 419 29.08 2.04 19.82
C GLY A 419 30.00 2.85 20.72
N VAL A 420 29.71 2.90 22.00
CA VAL A 420 30.55 3.59 23.00
C VAL A 420 31.92 2.91 23.12
N LEU A 421 31.96 1.57 23.27
CA LEU A 421 33.23 0.82 23.38
C LEU A 421 34.08 0.98 22.12
N ARG A 422 33.47 0.96 20.93
CA ARG A 422 34.14 1.23 19.65
C ARG A 422 34.83 2.60 19.66
N MET A 423 34.11 3.63 20.09
CA MET A 423 34.65 4.99 20.13
C MET A 423 35.79 5.12 21.14
N LEU A 424 35.67 4.49 22.29
CA LEU A 424 36.78 4.45 23.28
C LEU A 424 38.02 3.74 22.70
N ALA A 425 37.83 2.60 22.02
CA ALA A 425 38.93 1.89 21.38
C ALA A 425 39.57 2.76 20.27
N PHE A 426 38.77 3.46 19.46
CA PHE A 426 39.24 4.34 18.41
C PHE A 426 40.03 5.55 18.92
N ILE A 427 39.55 6.20 20.01
CA ILE A 427 40.31 7.25 20.72
C ILE A 427 41.62 6.70 21.25
N GLY A 428 41.57 5.47 21.79
CA GLY A 428 42.77 4.75 22.27
C GLY A 428 43.83 4.59 21.17
N VAL A 429 43.45 4.30 19.94
CA VAL A 429 44.39 4.20 18.79
C VAL A 429 45.16 5.51 18.62
N GLY A 430 44.49 6.66 18.63
CA GLY A 430 45.13 7.97 18.53
C GLY A 430 46.07 8.25 19.73
N VAL A 431 45.60 8.01 20.95
CA VAL A 431 46.36 8.27 22.16
C VAL A 431 47.62 7.38 22.24
N PHE A 432 47.49 6.06 22.00
CA PHE A 432 48.67 5.16 22.01
C PHE A 432 49.64 5.49 20.89
N GLY A 433 49.15 5.89 19.70
CA GLY A 433 50.02 6.40 18.64
C GLY A 433 50.85 7.61 19.06
N ALA A 434 50.24 8.58 19.75
CA ALA A 434 50.94 9.75 20.28
C ALA A 434 51.96 9.36 21.35
N LEU A 435 51.61 8.43 22.25
CA LEU A 435 52.52 7.94 23.32
C LEU A 435 53.73 7.18 22.75
N ILE A 436 53.58 6.42 21.67
CA ILE A 436 54.69 5.76 20.96
C ILE A 436 55.68 6.81 20.45
N VAL A 437 55.21 7.83 19.76
CA VAL A 437 56.06 8.92 19.24
C VAL A 437 56.84 9.63 20.34
N LEU A 438 56.18 9.87 21.45
CA LEU A 438 56.78 10.48 22.63
C LEU A 438 57.83 9.60 23.30
N ALA A 439 57.56 8.31 23.47
CA ALA A 439 58.50 7.34 24.04
C ALA A 439 59.75 7.26 23.19
N LEU A 440 59.61 7.19 21.84
CA LEU A 440 60.74 7.22 20.91
C LEU A 440 61.56 8.50 21.03
N ARG A 441 60.92 9.66 21.13
CA ARG A 441 61.60 10.96 21.32
C ARG A 441 62.37 11.03 22.61
N ASN A 442 61.82 10.50 23.69
CA ASN A 442 62.41 10.58 25.04
C ASN A 442 63.38 9.41 25.33
N GLY A 443 63.59 8.49 24.35
CA GLY A 443 64.41 7.31 24.54
C GLY A 443 63.89 6.32 25.59
N THR A 444 62.56 6.35 25.86
CA THR A 444 61.87 5.44 26.77
C THR A 444 61.28 4.24 26.05
N ASP A 445 60.98 3.18 26.78
CA ASP A 445 60.37 1.98 26.18
C ASP A 445 58.97 2.26 25.62
N PHE A 446 58.79 2.01 24.33
CA PHE A 446 57.51 2.17 23.62
C PHE A 446 56.73 0.87 23.45
N ALA A 447 57.34 -0.29 23.78
CA ALA A 447 56.76 -1.60 23.59
C ALA A 447 55.34 -1.76 24.20
N PRO A 448 55.06 -1.28 25.44
CA PRO A 448 53.76 -1.37 26.04
C PRO A 448 52.68 -0.66 25.23
N TYR A 449 53.00 0.52 24.69
CA TYR A 449 52.06 1.30 23.87
C TYR A 449 51.81 0.68 22.51
N LEU A 450 52.85 0.03 21.93
CA LEU A 450 52.73 -0.71 20.68
C LEU A 450 51.81 -1.93 20.85
N VAL A 451 51.93 -2.67 21.93
CA VAL A 451 51.04 -3.78 22.29
C VAL A 451 49.59 -3.28 22.49
N ALA A 452 49.41 -2.19 23.20
CA ALA A 452 48.09 -1.59 23.42
C ALA A 452 47.47 -1.15 22.07
N LEU A 453 48.24 -0.55 21.16
CA LEU A 453 47.80 -0.17 19.84
C LEU A 453 47.41 -1.40 18.98
N ALA A 454 48.24 -2.45 19.02
CA ALA A 454 48.00 -3.70 18.31
C ALA A 454 46.73 -4.43 18.78
N VAL A 455 46.30 -4.20 20.02
CA VAL A 455 45.02 -4.73 20.55
C VAL A 455 43.85 -3.81 20.26
N THR A 456 43.99 -2.51 20.47
CA THR A 456 42.87 -1.56 20.36
C THR A 456 42.44 -1.31 18.90
N ALA A 457 43.39 -1.35 17.95
CA ALA A 457 43.05 -1.12 16.53
C ALA A 457 42.11 -2.22 15.96
N PRO A 458 42.44 -3.53 16.03
CA PRO A 458 41.50 -4.56 15.58
C PRO A 458 40.23 -4.63 16.45
N LEU A 459 40.32 -4.36 17.76
CA LEU A 459 39.18 -4.33 18.65
C LEU A 459 38.14 -3.29 18.18
N SER A 460 38.58 -2.10 17.77
CA SER A 460 37.70 -1.06 17.22
C SER A 460 36.91 -1.56 16.01
N GLY A 461 37.55 -2.31 15.09
CA GLY A 461 36.89 -2.92 13.94
C GLY A 461 35.86 -3.99 14.31
N ILE A 462 36.23 -4.86 15.25
CA ILE A 462 35.34 -5.92 15.77
C ILE A 462 34.09 -5.32 16.44
N LEU A 463 34.28 -4.30 17.27
CA LEU A 463 33.19 -3.61 17.96
C LEU A 463 32.26 -2.91 16.97
N HIS A 464 32.82 -2.31 15.91
CA HIS A 464 32.03 -1.71 14.83
C HIS A 464 31.18 -2.76 14.10
N TRP A 465 31.76 -3.92 13.84
CA TRP A 465 31.02 -5.01 13.20
C TRP A 465 29.83 -5.48 14.06
N PHE A 466 30.04 -5.68 15.38
CA PHE A 466 28.96 -6.06 16.29
C PHE A 466 27.88 -4.97 16.41
N GLU A 467 28.27 -3.70 16.56
CA GLU A 467 27.36 -2.55 16.59
C GLU A 467 26.46 -2.55 15.34
N SER A 468 27.08 -2.61 14.16
CA SER A 468 26.38 -2.59 12.88
C SER A 468 25.46 -3.79 12.70
N TRP A 469 25.96 -5.00 13.02
CA TRP A 469 25.19 -6.23 12.85
C TRP A 469 23.95 -6.27 13.73
N ILE A 470 24.07 -5.89 15.01
CA ILE A 470 22.93 -5.89 15.94
C ILE A 470 21.91 -4.82 15.54
N ALA A 471 22.36 -3.64 15.11
CA ALA A 471 21.49 -2.57 14.66
C ALA A 471 20.67 -2.99 13.43
N HIS A 472 21.31 -3.60 12.42
CA HIS A 472 20.63 -4.06 11.20
C HIS A 472 19.73 -5.28 11.46
N ASP A 473 20.15 -6.27 12.29
CA ASP A 473 19.26 -7.39 12.64
C ASP A 473 17.98 -6.91 13.34
N MET A 474 18.10 -5.93 14.22
CA MET A 474 16.95 -5.29 14.85
C MET A 474 16.08 -4.55 13.81
N ALA A 475 16.68 -3.74 12.96
CA ALA A 475 15.96 -2.97 11.95
C ALA A 475 15.19 -3.87 10.97
N PHE A 476 15.82 -4.90 10.41
CA PHE A 476 15.17 -5.81 9.45
C PHE A 476 14.02 -6.61 10.07
N ARG A 477 14.11 -6.97 11.35
CA ARG A 477 12.99 -7.62 12.05
C ARG A 477 11.81 -6.67 12.24
N LEU A 478 12.09 -5.42 12.63
CA LEU A 478 11.06 -4.37 12.73
C LEU A 478 10.39 -4.11 11.37
N LEU A 479 11.18 -4.04 10.30
CA LEU A 479 10.67 -3.88 8.93
C LEU A 479 9.77 -5.04 8.50
N ALA A 480 10.16 -6.28 8.80
CA ALA A 480 9.34 -7.45 8.50
C ALA A 480 7.99 -7.38 9.24
N GLU A 481 8.01 -7.00 10.51
CA GLU A 481 6.80 -6.81 11.32
C GLU A 481 5.93 -5.66 10.76
N MET A 482 6.53 -4.52 10.40
CA MET A 482 5.82 -3.40 9.79
C MET A 482 5.17 -3.78 8.45
N ARG A 483 5.87 -4.53 7.58
CA ARG A 483 5.29 -5.03 6.32
C ARG A 483 4.05 -5.88 6.57
N VAL A 484 4.15 -6.84 7.49
CA VAL A 484 3.01 -7.69 7.85
C VAL A 484 1.84 -6.86 8.37
N ASN A 485 2.11 -5.88 9.23
CA ASN A 485 1.07 -5.00 9.79
C ASN A 485 0.42 -4.12 8.71
N VAL A 486 1.21 -3.58 7.77
CA VAL A 486 0.68 -2.80 6.62
C VAL A 486 -0.22 -3.68 5.75
N PHE A 487 0.20 -4.90 5.40
CA PHE A 487 -0.63 -5.80 4.60
C PHE A 487 -1.91 -6.20 5.32
N ARG A 488 -1.85 -6.55 6.62
CA ARG A 488 -3.04 -6.84 7.44
C ARG A 488 -3.99 -5.64 7.50
N LYS A 489 -3.43 -4.43 7.61
CA LYS A 489 -4.24 -3.21 7.64
C LYS A 489 -4.87 -2.93 6.29
N LEU A 490 -4.15 -3.12 5.18
CA LEU A 490 -4.72 -2.98 3.84
C LEU A 490 -5.86 -3.97 3.60
N ASP A 491 -5.73 -5.20 4.09
CA ASP A 491 -6.81 -6.20 4.04
C ASP A 491 -8.05 -5.75 4.82
N GLN A 492 -7.88 -5.22 6.03
CA GLN A 492 -8.97 -4.63 6.83
C GLN A 492 -9.63 -3.42 6.17
N LEU A 493 -8.84 -2.62 5.43
CA LEU A 493 -9.32 -1.42 4.74
C LEU A 493 -9.98 -1.74 3.39
N ALA A 494 -9.78 -2.96 2.87
CA ALA A 494 -10.32 -3.40 1.59
C ALA A 494 -11.84 -3.62 1.66
N PRO A 495 -12.56 -3.38 0.54
CA PRO A 495 -12.06 -2.84 -0.73
C PRO A 495 -12.21 -1.33 -0.85
N ALA A 496 -13.04 -0.67 0.01
CA ALA A 496 -13.45 0.72 -0.15
C ALA A 496 -12.26 1.70 -0.19
N TYR A 497 -11.24 1.46 0.64
CA TYR A 497 -10.02 2.26 0.68
C TYR A 497 -9.16 2.06 -0.57
N LEU A 498 -9.05 0.81 -1.05
CA LEU A 498 -8.18 0.44 -2.18
C LEU A 498 -8.70 0.97 -3.51
N VAL A 499 -10.02 0.92 -3.74
CA VAL A 499 -10.66 1.40 -4.98
C VAL A 499 -10.41 2.91 -5.21
N ARG A 500 -10.20 3.68 -4.15
CA ARG A 500 -9.97 5.13 -4.21
C ARG A 500 -8.50 5.52 -4.39
N ARG A 501 -7.57 4.58 -4.40
CA ARG A 501 -6.13 4.81 -4.46
C ARG A 501 -5.48 4.02 -5.59
N ARG A 502 -4.36 4.53 -6.08
CA ARG A 502 -3.59 3.82 -7.10
C ARG A 502 -2.83 2.66 -6.46
N THR A 503 -2.93 1.48 -7.04
CA THR A 503 -2.23 0.28 -6.55
C THR A 503 -0.72 0.51 -6.45
N GLY A 504 -0.12 1.22 -7.42
CA GLY A 504 1.30 1.54 -7.40
C GLY A 504 1.74 2.38 -6.19
N ASP A 505 0.90 3.35 -5.75
CA ASP A 505 1.21 4.18 -4.58
C ASP A 505 1.18 3.33 -3.29
N LEU A 506 0.19 2.44 -3.17
CA LEU A 506 0.08 1.53 -2.01
C LEU A 506 1.22 0.52 -1.96
N MET A 507 1.61 -0.02 -3.12
CA MET A 507 2.75 -0.92 -3.22
C MET A 507 4.06 -0.19 -2.90
N GLY A 508 4.23 1.05 -3.36
CA GLY A 508 5.37 1.89 -3.00
C GLY A 508 5.50 2.08 -1.49
N ILE A 509 4.39 2.37 -0.79
CA ILE A 509 4.39 2.50 0.67
C ILE A 509 4.72 1.16 1.34
N ALA A 510 4.07 0.07 0.93
CA ALA A 510 4.24 -1.25 1.55
C ALA A 510 5.65 -1.86 1.33
N THR A 511 6.36 -1.45 0.29
CA THR A 511 7.70 -1.95 -0.05
C THR A 511 8.78 -0.90 0.21
N GLN A 512 8.84 0.14 -0.61
CA GLN A 512 9.92 1.12 -0.62
C GLN A 512 9.90 2.02 0.64
N ASP A 513 8.74 2.55 1.04
CA ASP A 513 8.68 3.42 2.22
C ASP A 513 9.01 2.63 3.50
N VAL A 514 8.52 1.39 3.61
CA VAL A 514 8.90 0.53 4.75
C VAL A 514 10.41 0.30 4.76
N GLU A 515 11.07 0.05 3.62
CA GLU A 515 12.54 -0.08 3.56
C GLU A 515 13.27 1.19 3.99
N LEU A 516 12.77 2.36 3.58
CA LEU A 516 13.37 3.64 3.97
C LEU A 516 13.31 3.92 5.49
N VAL A 517 12.40 3.30 6.22
CA VAL A 517 12.35 3.38 7.69
C VAL A 517 13.59 2.73 8.34
N GLU A 518 14.29 1.82 7.66
CA GLU A 518 15.58 1.28 8.11
C GLU A 518 16.59 2.39 8.41
N TYR A 519 16.64 3.41 7.55
CA TYR A 519 17.56 4.54 7.75
C TYR A 519 17.36 5.24 9.10
N PHE A 520 16.13 5.28 9.59
CA PHE A 520 15.86 5.81 10.92
C PHE A 520 16.42 4.89 12.02
N PHE A 521 16.16 3.59 11.94
CA PHE A 521 16.52 2.66 12.99
C PHE A 521 18.01 2.31 13.02
N ALA A 522 18.58 1.95 11.85
CA ALA A 522 19.97 1.48 11.78
C ALA A 522 20.99 2.63 11.69
N HIS A 523 20.65 3.72 10.97
CA HIS A 523 21.61 4.77 10.62
C HIS A 523 21.37 6.10 11.32
N THR A 524 20.28 6.25 12.09
CA THR A 524 19.99 7.51 12.79
C THR A 524 20.04 7.36 14.31
N VAL A 525 19.32 6.40 14.89
CA VAL A 525 19.14 6.33 16.35
C VAL A 525 20.46 6.13 17.07
N ALA A 526 21.25 5.09 16.72
CA ALA A 526 22.50 4.81 17.39
C ALA A 526 23.59 5.86 17.05
N PRO A 527 23.82 6.25 15.78
CA PRO A 527 24.76 7.31 15.45
C PRO A 527 24.43 8.67 16.08
N ALA A 528 23.15 9.06 16.15
CA ALA A 528 22.76 10.30 16.81
C ALA A 528 23.12 10.31 18.30
N PHE A 529 22.88 9.19 18.99
CA PHE A 529 23.27 9.03 20.41
C PHE A 529 24.79 9.17 20.59
N VAL A 530 25.58 8.48 19.77
CA VAL A 530 27.05 8.53 19.80
C VAL A 530 27.55 9.94 19.45
N SER A 531 26.92 10.63 18.50
CA SER A 531 27.31 11.99 18.08
C SER A 531 27.16 13.04 19.18
N VAL A 532 26.30 12.81 20.16
CA VAL A 532 26.16 13.69 21.34
C VAL A 532 27.05 13.23 22.47
N LEU A 533 27.08 11.93 22.74
CA LEU A 533 27.78 11.36 23.88
C LEU A 533 29.30 11.56 23.80
N VAL A 534 29.90 11.31 22.61
CA VAL A 534 31.35 11.33 22.42
C VAL A 534 31.94 12.73 22.58
N PRO A 535 31.46 13.78 21.88
CA PRO A 535 31.94 15.13 22.13
C PRO A 535 31.80 15.55 23.58
N THR A 536 30.69 15.23 24.23
CA THR A 536 30.47 15.56 25.65
C THR A 536 31.51 14.87 26.52
N ALA A 537 31.72 13.57 26.34
CA ALA A 537 32.73 12.82 27.13
C ALA A 537 34.15 13.35 26.92
N VAL A 538 34.52 13.66 25.65
CA VAL A 538 35.86 14.20 25.36
C VAL A 538 36.04 15.61 25.97
N VAL A 539 35.03 16.48 25.87
CA VAL A 539 35.07 17.81 26.51
C VAL A 539 35.24 17.67 28.03
N VAL A 540 34.54 16.73 28.68
CA VAL A 540 34.71 16.46 30.14
C VAL A 540 36.12 16.01 30.43
N VAL A 541 36.69 15.09 29.66
CA VAL A 541 38.07 14.63 29.83
C VAL A 541 39.07 15.78 29.63
N LEU A 542 38.91 16.57 28.57
CA LEU A 542 39.75 17.73 28.31
C LEU A 542 39.70 18.75 29.45
N ALA A 543 38.53 18.99 30.01
CA ALA A 543 38.36 19.88 31.18
C ALA A 543 39.13 19.41 32.42
N THR A 544 39.31 18.10 32.62
CA THR A 544 40.12 17.55 33.69
C THR A 544 41.63 17.72 33.44
N ILE A 545 42.06 17.71 32.19
CA ILE A 545 43.45 17.89 31.79
C ILE A 545 43.85 19.37 31.76
N SER A 546 43.03 20.19 31.12
CA SER A 546 43.21 21.64 30.99
C SER A 546 41.87 22.33 30.76
N PRO A 547 41.28 23.00 31.76
CA PRO A 547 39.98 23.68 31.60
C PRO A 547 39.98 24.71 30.46
N TRP A 548 41.11 25.41 30.27
CA TRP A 548 41.26 26.40 29.20
C TRP A 548 41.32 25.83 27.80
N MET A 549 41.66 24.55 27.64
CA MET A 549 41.69 23.88 26.35
C MET A 549 40.35 23.16 26.04
N ALA A 550 39.50 23.02 27.02
CA ALA A 550 38.16 22.47 26.85
C ALA A 550 37.13 23.52 26.39
N LEU A 551 37.44 24.80 26.54
CA LEU A 551 36.64 25.94 26.03
C LEU A 551 36.97 26.23 24.58
#